data_5cb5a520b4ec74135135990832645c1d
#
_entry.id   5cb5a520b4ec74135135990832645c1d
#
_cell.length_a   1.000
_cell.length_b   1.000
_cell.length_c   1.000
_cell.angle_alpha   90.00
_cell.angle_beta   90.00
_cell.angle_gamma   90.00
#
_symmetry.space_group_name_H-M   'P 1'
#
loop_
_entity.id
_entity.type
_entity.pdbx_description
1 polymer ?
#
loop_
_entity_poly.entity_id
_entity_poly.type
_entity_poly.pdbx_seq_one_letter_code
_entity_poly.pdbx_strand_id
1 'polypeptide(L)'
;MTGKQPATPAECDVISLRGVRVHNLKGIDVDIPLGKLTVITGVSGSGKSSLAFDTLYAEGQRRYIETFAPAARQHLETLEKPDAESIGQIPPAIALRQNSVSRTRKATVSTVTEVNDLLRALLARSGTVVCPSCGCEVVPQTPASVVERLTELPEGQKFQVAFPLVLDTEVDVAEQLQQLTTSGYSRAVRIWHGLGDSSAANCRDAETCSLKDAIANGLPDSVTELLVIVDRLVAGRTTAERLTESVEACFRDGDGRCVVLSPADPSCESELQRQRISIDGQLWQLEQFSQRRECSGCGTRFAEPDAALLSFRSPHGACPDCAGSGSVDEER
;
A
#
# COMPACT_ATOMS: atom_id res chain seq x y z
N MET A 1 59.42 -47.19 25.72
CA MET A 1 58.01 -46.83 25.94
C MET A 1 57.89 -45.30 25.83
N THR A 2 57.63 -44.85 24.63
CA THR A 2 57.53 -43.42 24.34
C THR A 2 56.11 -42.94 24.57
N GLY A 3 55.94 -42.16 25.63
CA GLY A 3 54.66 -41.53 26.00
C GLY A 3 54.26 -40.53 24.90
N LYS A 4 53.15 -40.81 24.24
CA LYS A 4 52.50 -39.89 23.31
C LYS A 4 51.81 -38.81 24.13
N GLN A 5 52.32 -37.60 24.19
CA GLN A 5 51.62 -36.44 24.71
C GLN A 5 50.32 -36.29 23.91
N PRO A 6 49.17 -35.98 24.57
CA PRO A 6 47.95 -35.68 23.86
C PRO A 6 48.16 -34.37 23.09
N ALA A 7 47.88 -34.41 21.81
CA ALA A 7 47.91 -33.26 20.95
C ALA A 7 46.96 -32.18 21.52
N THR A 8 47.45 -30.96 21.68
CA THR A 8 46.66 -29.76 21.96
C THR A 8 45.60 -29.64 20.87
N PRO A 9 44.33 -29.47 21.19
CA PRO A 9 43.29 -29.29 20.14
C PRO A 9 43.70 -28.11 19.26
N ALA A 10 43.65 -28.32 17.96
CA ALA A 10 43.87 -27.22 17.02
C ALA A 10 42.83 -26.09 17.29
N GLU A 11 43.25 -24.83 17.24
CA GLU A 11 42.44 -23.62 17.47
C GLU A 11 41.13 -23.57 16.67
N CYS A 12 40.93 -24.48 15.71
CA CYS A 12 39.74 -24.61 14.83
C CYS A 12 38.59 -25.43 15.43
N ASP A 13 38.78 -26.13 16.54
CA ASP A 13 37.81 -27.10 17.06
C ASP A 13 36.93 -26.55 18.23
N VAL A 14 37.09 -25.28 18.59
CA VAL A 14 36.38 -24.66 19.70
C VAL A 14 35.89 -23.26 19.33
N ILE A 15 34.69 -22.89 19.85
CA ILE A 15 34.22 -21.54 19.86
C ILE A 15 34.73 -20.89 21.14
N SER A 16 35.63 -19.93 21.04
CA SER A 16 36.17 -19.24 22.21
C SER A 16 35.40 -17.95 22.45
N LEU A 17 34.90 -17.77 23.67
CA LEU A 17 34.24 -16.59 24.18
C LEU A 17 35.11 -15.98 25.27
N ARG A 18 35.34 -14.66 25.24
CA ARG A 18 36.15 -13.95 26.25
C ARG A 18 35.43 -12.69 26.71
N GLY A 19 35.41 -12.50 28.02
CA GLY A 19 34.89 -11.29 28.65
C GLY A 19 33.40 -11.04 28.38
N VAL A 20 32.56 -12.07 28.30
CA VAL A 20 31.14 -11.93 27.98
C VAL A 20 30.37 -11.27 29.14
N ARG A 21 29.68 -10.13 28.87
CA ARG A 21 28.95 -9.30 29.85
C ARG A 21 27.47 -9.11 29.51
N VAL A 22 26.90 -10.01 28.71
CA VAL A 22 25.50 -9.92 28.31
C VAL A 22 24.58 -10.20 29.52
N HIS A 23 23.65 -9.29 29.83
CA HIS A 23 22.71 -9.36 30.95
C HIS A 23 23.41 -9.66 32.28
N ASN A 24 23.19 -10.85 32.85
CA ASN A 24 23.70 -11.24 34.15
C ASN A 24 25.12 -11.88 34.11
N LEU A 25 25.71 -11.99 32.91
CA LEU A 25 27.07 -12.50 32.76
C LEU A 25 28.10 -11.46 33.20
N LYS A 26 29.08 -11.85 33.98
CA LYS A 26 30.04 -10.95 34.65
C LYS A 26 31.45 -11.08 34.07
N GLY A 27 31.58 -10.98 32.71
CA GLY A 27 32.88 -11.08 32.08
C GLY A 27 33.41 -12.52 32.06
N ILE A 28 32.61 -13.46 31.64
CA ILE A 28 32.99 -14.89 31.67
C ILE A 28 33.78 -15.27 30.41
N ASP A 29 34.72 -16.19 30.58
CA ASP A 29 35.50 -16.85 29.54
C ASP A 29 35.05 -18.29 29.41
N VAL A 30 34.71 -18.72 28.18
CA VAL A 30 34.22 -20.08 27.90
C VAL A 30 34.72 -20.56 26.53
N ASP A 31 35.18 -21.79 26.50
CA ASP A 31 35.52 -22.53 25.26
C ASP A 31 34.48 -23.63 25.03
N ILE A 32 33.80 -23.56 23.91
CA ILE A 32 32.75 -24.52 23.53
C ILE A 32 33.26 -25.40 22.37
N PRO A 33 33.40 -26.72 22.56
CA PRO A 33 33.91 -27.60 21.53
C PRO A 33 32.91 -27.73 20.37
N LEU A 34 33.41 -27.65 19.15
CA LEU A 34 32.65 -27.92 17.93
C LEU A 34 32.40 -29.42 17.73
N GLY A 35 31.29 -29.74 17.04
CA GLY A 35 30.96 -31.14 16.71
C GLY A 35 30.61 -32.02 17.92
N LYS A 36 30.34 -31.41 19.09
CA LYS A 36 29.94 -32.10 20.33
C LYS A 36 28.66 -31.57 20.91
N LEU A 37 27.99 -32.41 21.67
CA LEU A 37 26.84 -31.96 22.48
C LEU A 37 27.35 -31.26 23.75
N THR A 38 27.08 -29.97 23.87
CA THR A 38 27.43 -29.18 25.04
C THR A 38 26.15 -28.85 25.84
N VAL A 39 26.15 -29.13 27.12
CA VAL A 39 25.00 -28.86 28.04
C VAL A 39 25.37 -27.70 28.96
N ILE A 40 24.55 -26.63 28.95
CA ILE A 40 24.68 -25.47 29.84
C ILE A 40 23.70 -25.63 31.00
N THR A 41 24.22 -25.78 32.25
CA THR A 41 23.42 -25.98 33.44
C THR A 41 23.64 -24.86 34.46
N GLY A 42 22.75 -24.72 35.40
CA GLY A 42 22.85 -23.73 36.48
C GLY A 42 21.50 -23.33 37.05
N VAL A 43 21.49 -22.55 38.11
CA VAL A 43 20.28 -22.01 38.74
C VAL A 43 19.51 -21.05 37.86
N SER A 44 18.24 -20.81 38.14
CA SER A 44 17.45 -19.82 37.39
C SER A 44 18.08 -18.43 37.56
N GLY A 45 18.13 -17.67 36.43
CA GLY A 45 18.75 -16.33 36.43
C GLY A 45 20.28 -16.30 36.31
N SER A 46 20.98 -17.45 36.26
CA SER A 46 22.46 -17.50 36.16
C SER A 46 23.05 -17.10 34.77
N GLY A 47 22.23 -16.72 33.79
CA GLY A 47 22.71 -16.31 32.48
C GLY A 47 22.83 -17.41 31.42
N LYS A 48 22.30 -18.64 31.67
CA LYS A 48 22.33 -19.76 30.70
C LYS A 48 21.74 -19.37 29.33
N SER A 49 20.56 -18.75 29.34
CA SER A 49 19.90 -18.29 28.12
C SER A 49 20.67 -17.14 27.48
N SER A 50 21.21 -16.24 28.28
CA SER A 50 22.03 -15.12 27.81
C SER A 50 23.29 -15.59 27.11
N LEU A 51 23.93 -16.67 27.58
CA LEU A 51 25.09 -17.25 26.92
C LEU A 51 24.68 -17.95 25.61
N ALA A 52 23.62 -18.77 25.64
CA ALA A 52 23.24 -19.58 24.48
C ALA A 52 22.57 -18.76 23.38
N PHE A 53 21.59 -17.89 23.73
CA PHE A 53 20.78 -17.19 22.76
C PHE A 53 21.26 -15.75 22.52
N ASP A 54 21.52 -14.99 23.58
CA ASP A 54 21.82 -13.58 23.44
C ASP A 54 23.32 -13.31 23.18
N THR A 55 24.16 -14.34 23.26
CA THR A 55 25.59 -14.29 22.90
C THR A 55 25.88 -15.17 21.69
N LEU A 56 25.84 -16.49 21.81
CA LEU A 56 26.24 -17.42 20.74
C LEU A 56 25.35 -17.32 19.52
N TYR A 57 24.05 -17.47 19.70
CA TYR A 57 23.10 -17.40 18.58
C TYR A 57 23.08 -16.01 17.97
N ALA A 58 23.03 -14.96 18.77
CA ALA A 58 22.99 -13.58 18.29
C ALA A 58 24.22 -13.25 17.41
N GLU A 59 25.42 -13.58 17.86
CA GLU A 59 26.63 -13.32 17.09
C GLU A 59 26.74 -14.22 15.83
N GLY A 60 26.36 -15.51 15.95
CA GLY A 60 26.33 -16.41 14.80
C GLY A 60 25.37 -15.96 13.72
N GLN A 61 24.17 -15.52 14.10
CA GLN A 61 23.16 -14.99 13.20
C GLN A 61 23.60 -13.63 12.59
N ARG A 62 24.15 -12.73 13.40
CA ARG A 62 24.68 -11.44 12.94
C ARG A 62 25.74 -11.61 11.86
N ARG A 63 26.76 -12.45 12.11
CA ARG A 63 27.82 -12.74 11.13
C ARG A 63 27.30 -13.42 9.88
N TYR A 64 26.33 -14.32 10.01
CA TYR A 64 25.70 -14.98 8.86
C TYR A 64 24.94 -13.95 7.99
N ILE A 65 24.17 -13.05 8.59
CA ILE A 65 23.46 -11.98 7.87
C ILE A 65 24.44 -11.04 7.16
N GLU A 66 25.60 -10.76 7.75
CA GLU A 66 26.65 -9.92 7.13
C GLU A 66 27.18 -10.49 5.83
N THR A 67 27.05 -11.79 5.60
CA THR A 67 27.47 -12.43 4.32
C THR A 67 26.48 -12.17 3.17
N PHE A 68 25.27 -11.70 3.44
CA PHE A 68 24.26 -11.42 2.40
C PHE A 68 24.51 -10.08 1.69
N ALA A 69 23.98 -9.97 0.47
CA ALA A 69 24.01 -8.72 -0.27
C ALA A 69 23.24 -7.60 0.46
N PRO A 70 23.62 -6.30 0.33
CA PRO A 70 22.99 -5.20 1.05
C PRO A 70 21.47 -5.12 0.90
N ALA A 71 20.93 -5.39 -0.29
CA ALA A 71 19.50 -5.39 -0.55
C ALA A 71 18.76 -6.49 0.23
N ALA A 72 19.38 -7.68 0.42
CA ALA A 72 18.78 -8.75 1.19
C ALA A 72 18.82 -8.46 2.70
N ARG A 73 19.85 -7.77 3.19
CA ARG A 73 20.00 -7.42 4.60
C ARG A 73 18.90 -6.47 5.10
N GLN A 74 18.35 -5.60 4.25
CA GLN A 74 17.29 -4.66 4.62
C GLN A 74 15.98 -5.33 5.06
N HIS A 75 15.78 -6.59 4.67
CA HIS A 75 14.58 -7.36 4.98
C HIS A 75 14.77 -8.38 6.10
N LEU A 76 15.98 -8.45 6.69
CA LEU A 76 16.32 -9.39 7.75
C LEU A 76 16.46 -8.65 9.07
N GLU A 77 15.95 -9.26 10.14
CA GLU A 77 16.11 -8.75 11.49
C GLU A 77 17.59 -8.84 11.89
N THR A 78 18.20 -7.69 12.19
CA THR A 78 19.60 -7.61 12.59
C THR A 78 19.66 -7.64 14.11
N LEU A 79 20.32 -8.67 14.67
CA LEU A 79 20.54 -8.77 16.10
C LEU A 79 21.69 -7.84 16.52
N GLU A 80 21.58 -7.29 17.72
CA GLU A 80 22.63 -6.46 18.29
C GLU A 80 23.89 -7.28 18.57
N LYS A 81 25.05 -6.61 18.47
CA LYS A 81 26.34 -7.22 18.80
C LYS A 81 26.40 -7.50 20.31
N PRO A 82 26.68 -8.75 20.73
CA PRO A 82 26.82 -9.07 22.15
C PRO A 82 27.98 -8.32 22.80
N ASP A 83 27.80 -7.90 24.06
CA ASP A 83 28.87 -7.31 24.87
C ASP A 83 29.86 -8.38 25.30
N ALA A 84 30.99 -8.44 24.60
CA ALA A 84 32.09 -9.36 24.85
C ALA A 84 33.41 -8.75 24.35
N GLU A 85 34.50 -9.10 25.00
CA GLU A 85 35.84 -8.65 24.60
C GLU A 85 36.26 -9.28 23.27
N SER A 86 36.07 -10.58 23.12
CA SER A 86 36.25 -11.26 21.86
C SER A 86 35.37 -12.52 21.76
N ILE A 87 34.91 -12.77 20.54
CA ILE A 87 34.16 -13.98 20.17
C ILE A 87 34.86 -14.61 18.97
N GLY A 88 35.34 -15.84 19.11
CA GLY A 88 36.01 -16.61 18.09
C GLY A 88 35.12 -16.93 16.86
N GLN A 89 35.54 -17.87 16.06
CA GLN A 89 34.76 -18.30 14.91
C GLN A 89 33.50 -19.03 15.36
N ILE A 90 32.33 -18.52 14.97
CA ILE A 90 31.03 -19.17 15.19
C ILE A 90 30.46 -19.58 13.84
N PRO A 91 30.11 -20.86 13.65
CA PRO A 91 29.36 -21.29 12.47
C PRO A 91 27.96 -20.71 12.45
N PRO A 92 27.27 -20.69 11.29
CA PRO A 92 25.86 -20.29 11.23
C PRO A 92 25.03 -21.06 12.27
N ALA A 93 24.28 -20.33 13.08
CA ALA A 93 23.57 -20.87 14.24
C ALA A 93 22.06 -20.91 14.00
N ILE A 94 21.41 -21.98 14.45
CA ILE A 94 19.95 -22.13 14.50
C ILE A 94 19.55 -22.24 15.96
N ALA A 95 18.58 -21.45 16.39
CA ALA A 95 18.07 -21.48 17.76
C ALA A 95 16.64 -22.03 17.80
N LEU A 96 16.41 -23.03 18.64
CA LEU A 96 15.08 -23.51 19.00
C LEU A 96 14.78 -23.03 20.40
N ARG A 97 13.95 -21.99 20.52
CA ARG A 97 13.49 -21.48 21.81
C ARG A 97 12.20 -22.17 22.23
N GLN A 98 12.07 -22.49 23.49
CA GLN A 98 10.79 -22.86 24.04
C GLN A 98 9.94 -21.58 24.14
N ASN A 99 9.15 -21.32 23.10
CA ASN A 99 8.15 -20.28 23.20
C ASN A 99 7.12 -20.74 24.24
N SER A 100 7.12 -20.13 25.41
CA SER A 100 5.97 -20.19 26.27
C SER A 100 4.84 -19.49 25.51
N VAL A 101 3.98 -20.27 24.85
CA VAL A 101 2.77 -19.75 24.22
C VAL A 101 2.00 -19.07 25.36
N SER A 102 2.16 -17.76 25.45
CA SER A 102 1.36 -16.95 26.35
C SER A 102 -0.08 -17.22 25.95
N ARG A 103 -0.84 -17.91 26.81
CA ARG A 103 -2.27 -18.12 26.66
C ARG A 103 -2.99 -16.80 26.86
N THR A 104 -2.70 -15.84 26.01
CA THR A 104 -3.47 -14.60 25.94
C THR A 104 -4.83 -14.93 25.32
N ARG A 105 -5.90 -14.31 25.82
CA ARG A 105 -7.25 -14.44 25.24
C ARG A 105 -7.29 -14.19 23.73
N LYS A 106 -6.24 -13.60 23.17
CA LYS A 106 -6.08 -13.25 21.75
C LYS A 106 -5.27 -14.27 20.94
N ALA A 107 -4.80 -15.37 21.54
CA ALA A 107 -4.04 -16.39 20.83
C ALA A 107 -5.01 -17.24 19.99
N THR A 108 -4.89 -17.14 18.67
CA THR A 108 -5.56 -18.00 17.70
C THR A 108 -4.56 -18.98 17.11
N VAL A 109 -5.03 -20.05 16.45
CA VAL A 109 -4.13 -20.99 15.75
C VAL A 109 -3.24 -20.24 14.76
N SER A 110 -3.81 -19.30 13.98
CA SER A 110 -3.06 -18.55 12.97
C SER A 110 -1.98 -17.64 13.56
N THR A 111 -2.21 -17.05 14.75
CA THR A 111 -1.21 -16.19 15.41
C THR A 111 -0.12 -17.00 16.12
N VAL A 112 -0.43 -18.21 16.61
CA VAL A 112 0.54 -19.10 17.25
C VAL A 112 1.44 -19.78 16.24
N THR A 113 0.92 -20.08 15.05
CA THR A 113 1.67 -20.73 13.96
C THR A 113 2.36 -19.74 13.02
N GLU A 114 2.23 -18.43 13.28
CA GLU A 114 2.74 -17.35 12.40
C GLU A 114 2.11 -17.33 10.99
N VAL A 115 1.15 -18.20 10.71
CA VAL A 115 0.42 -18.24 9.42
C VAL A 115 -0.29 -16.93 9.16
N ASN A 116 -0.78 -16.26 10.23
CA ASN A 116 -1.44 -14.96 10.10
C ASN A 116 -0.52 -13.89 9.47
N ASP A 117 0.75 -13.87 9.83
CA ASP A 117 1.70 -12.87 9.32
C ASP A 117 2.02 -13.11 7.84
N LEU A 118 2.13 -14.39 7.45
CA LEU A 118 2.30 -14.77 6.05
C LEU A 118 1.06 -14.45 5.21
N LEU A 119 -0.14 -14.71 5.73
CA LEU A 119 -1.40 -14.37 5.06
C LEU A 119 -1.56 -12.85 4.87
N ARG A 120 -1.24 -12.06 5.89
CA ARG A 120 -1.27 -10.60 5.80
C ARG A 120 -0.31 -10.08 4.75
N ALA A 121 0.91 -10.59 4.72
CA ALA A 121 1.89 -10.21 3.70
C ALA A 121 1.45 -10.62 2.28
N LEU A 122 0.83 -11.78 2.13
CA LEU A 122 0.28 -12.24 0.86
C LEU A 122 -0.88 -11.36 0.40
N LEU A 123 -1.86 -11.11 1.29
CA LEU A 123 -3.03 -10.29 0.98
C LEU A 123 -2.67 -8.83 0.68
N ALA A 124 -1.68 -8.27 1.38
CA ALA A 124 -1.19 -6.92 1.11
C ALA A 124 -0.57 -6.78 -0.29
N ARG A 125 0.06 -7.84 -0.81
CA ARG A 125 0.71 -7.83 -2.13
C ARG A 125 -0.18 -8.26 -3.28
N SER A 126 -1.07 -9.21 -3.06
CA SER A 126 -1.84 -9.89 -4.11
C SER A 126 -3.35 -9.75 -3.92
N GLY A 127 -3.79 -9.15 -2.82
CA GLY A 127 -5.21 -8.95 -2.55
C GLY A 127 -5.80 -7.83 -3.40
N THR A 128 -7.04 -8.00 -3.81
CA THR A 128 -7.83 -6.95 -4.47
C THR A 128 -8.62 -6.18 -3.43
N VAL A 129 -8.54 -4.85 -3.48
CA VAL A 129 -9.36 -3.99 -2.61
C VAL A 129 -10.75 -3.91 -3.20
N VAL A 130 -11.77 -4.25 -2.42
CA VAL A 130 -13.17 -4.15 -2.79
C VAL A 130 -13.82 -3.04 -1.97
N CYS A 131 -14.51 -2.13 -2.62
CA CYS A 131 -15.21 -1.05 -1.94
C CYS A 131 -16.38 -1.58 -1.11
N PRO A 132 -16.44 -1.33 0.21
CA PRO A 132 -17.52 -1.83 1.06
C PRO A 132 -18.88 -1.16 0.77
N SER A 133 -18.89 0.02 0.16
CA SER A 133 -20.11 0.79 -0.10
C SER A 133 -20.82 0.34 -1.39
N CYS A 134 -20.08 0.00 -2.44
CA CYS A 134 -20.68 -0.30 -3.75
C CYS A 134 -20.22 -1.65 -4.34
N GLY A 135 -19.30 -2.38 -3.70
CA GLY A 135 -18.83 -3.67 -4.17
C GLY A 135 -17.88 -3.63 -5.37
N CYS A 136 -17.50 -2.43 -5.84
CA CYS A 136 -16.58 -2.30 -6.97
C CYS A 136 -15.14 -2.62 -6.56
N GLU A 137 -14.39 -3.22 -7.47
CA GLU A 137 -12.95 -3.40 -7.30
C GLU A 137 -12.23 -2.05 -7.42
N VAL A 138 -11.26 -1.83 -6.53
CA VAL A 138 -10.47 -0.59 -6.47
C VAL A 138 -9.05 -0.89 -6.95
N VAL A 139 -8.80 -0.60 -8.22
CA VAL A 139 -7.51 -0.83 -8.87
C VAL A 139 -6.97 0.52 -9.37
N PRO A 140 -5.76 0.94 -8.92
CA PRO A 140 -5.11 2.11 -9.48
C PRO A 140 -4.89 1.93 -10.98
N GLN A 141 -5.28 2.93 -11.76
CA GLN A 141 -5.15 2.90 -13.21
C GLN A 141 -3.85 3.56 -13.66
N THR A 142 -3.23 3.01 -14.68
CA THR A 142 -2.07 3.61 -15.35
C THR A 142 -2.52 4.25 -16.67
N PRO A 143 -1.75 5.22 -17.25
CA PRO A 143 -2.06 5.73 -18.58
C PRO A 143 -2.22 4.62 -19.62
N ALA A 144 -1.37 3.61 -19.56
CA ALA A 144 -1.42 2.47 -20.48
C ALA A 144 -2.72 1.66 -20.35
N SER A 145 -3.19 1.38 -19.11
CA SER A 145 -4.44 0.64 -18.91
C SER A 145 -5.66 1.44 -19.38
N VAL A 146 -5.64 2.77 -19.22
CA VAL A 146 -6.71 3.63 -19.73
C VAL A 146 -6.70 3.66 -21.25
N VAL A 147 -5.53 3.79 -21.89
CA VAL A 147 -5.39 3.74 -23.35
C VAL A 147 -5.88 2.40 -23.90
N GLU A 148 -5.50 1.28 -23.30
CA GLU A 148 -5.99 -0.05 -23.68
C GLU A 148 -7.52 -0.10 -23.64
N ARG A 149 -8.11 0.39 -22.55
CA ARG A 149 -9.56 0.49 -22.41
C ARG A 149 -10.22 1.36 -23.48
N LEU A 150 -9.59 2.47 -23.86
CA LEU A 150 -10.11 3.37 -24.90
C LEU A 150 -9.99 2.77 -26.31
N THR A 151 -9.05 1.87 -26.56
CA THR A 151 -8.94 1.15 -27.84
C THR A 151 -10.04 0.11 -28.05
N GLU A 152 -10.70 -0.33 -26.96
CA GLU A 152 -11.85 -1.25 -27.02
C GLU A 152 -13.17 -0.54 -27.43
N LEU A 153 -13.18 0.78 -27.47
CA LEU A 153 -14.36 1.55 -27.89
C LEU A 153 -14.71 1.24 -29.35
N PRO A 154 -16.02 1.19 -29.70
CA PRO A 154 -16.46 0.97 -31.07
C PRO A 154 -15.84 1.95 -32.06
N GLU A 155 -15.38 1.44 -33.21
CA GLU A 155 -14.76 2.26 -34.25
C GLU A 155 -15.69 3.39 -34.71
N GLY A 156 -15.15 4.61 -34.80
CA GLY A 156 -15.92 5.81 -35.14
C GLY A 156 -16.66 6.46 -33.98
N GLN A 157 -16.68 5.88 -32.78
CA GLN A 157 -17.30 6.49 -31.61
C GLN A 157 -16.53 7.73 -31.18
N LYS A 158 -17.25 8.84 -31.00
CA LYS A 158 -16.69 10.09 -30.47
C LYS A 158 -16.63 10.00 -28.94
N PHE A 159 -15.55 10.43 -28.34
CA PHE A 159 -15.41 10.55 -26.90
C PHE A 159 -14.57 11.76 -26.52
N GLN A 160 -14.65 12.15 -25.27
CA GLN A 160 -13.88 13.27 -24.71
C GLN A 160 -13.09 12.76 -23.52
N VAL A 161 -11.85 13.23 -23.40
CA VAL A 161 -10.97 12.97 -22.27
C VAL A 161 -10.89 14.26 -21.47
N ALA A 162 -11.20 14.19 -20.19
CA ALA A 162 -11.29 15.33 -19.29
C ALA A 162 -10.69 14.98 -17.91
N PHE A 163 -10.43 15.98 -17.11
CA PHE A 163 -10.09 15.79 -15.70
C PHE A 163 -10.99 16.60 -14.78
N PRO A 164 -11.30 16.12 -13.58
CA PRO A 164 -12.08 16.86 -12.62
C PRO A 164 -11.23 17.94 -11.96
N LEU A 165 -11.72 19.17 -11.97
CA LEU A 165 -11.16 20.26 -11.18
C LEU A 165 -11.85 20.28 -9.82
N VAL A 166 -11.06 20.09 -8.77
CA VAL A 166 -11.54 20.27 -7.39
C VAL A 166 -11.62 21.77 -7.13
N LEU A 167 -12.84 22.27 -6.94
CA LEU A 167 -13.04 23.65 -6.56
C LEU A 167 -12.73 23.79 -5.07
N ASP A 168 -11.51 24.24 -4.77
CA ASP A 168 -11.09 24.50 -3.40
C ASP A 168 -11.67 25.83 -2.92
N THR A 169 -12.28 25.83 -1.75
CA THR A 169 -12.85 27.04 -1.15
C THR A 169 -11.80 28.02 -0.65
N GLU A 170 -10.54 27.57 -0.53
CA GLU A 170 -9.44 28.42 -0.05
C GLU A 170 -8.68 29.12 -1.20
N VAL A 171 -8.85 28.69 -2.44
CA VAL A 171 -8.17 29.27 -3.61
C VAL A 171 -9.18 29.98 -4.49
N ASP A 172 -8.80 31.14 -5.03
CA ASP A 172 -9.63 31.87 -5.99
C ASP A 172 -9.84 31.02 -7.26
N VAL A 173 -11.07 30.57 -7.45
CA VAL A 173 -11.49 29.76 -8.59
C VAL A 173 -11.16 30.46 -9.92
N ALA A 174 -11.28 31.80 -9.97
CA ALA A 174 -10.95 32.56 -11.17
C ALA A 174 -9.45 32.47 -11.52
N GLU A 175 -8.57 32.48 -10.53
CA GLU A 175 -7.14 32.31 -10.72
C GLU A 175 -6.79 30.91 -11.22
N GLN A 176 -7.42 29.85 -10.67
CA GLN A 176 -7.24 28.47 -11.17
C GLN A 176 -7.68 28.32 -12.62
N LEU A 177 -8.86 28.89 -12.98
CA LEU A 177 -9.36 28.85 -14.36
C LEU A 177 -8.45 29.65 -15.32
N GLN A 178 -7.86 30.75 -14.86
CA GLN A 178 -6.93 31.53 -15.64
C GLN A 178 -5.63 30.77 -15.91
N GLN A 179 -5.09 30.05 -14.93
CA GLN A 179 -3.92 29.18 -15.09
C GLN A 179 -4.20 28.08 -16.13
N LEU A 180 -5.37 27.42 -16.06
CA LEU A 180 -5.78 26.40 -17.01
C LEU A 180 -5.91 26.96 -18.43
N THR A 181 -6.45 28.17 -18.58
CA THR A 181 -6.54 28.84 -19.89
C THR A 181 -5.15 29.14 -20.45
N THR A 182 -4.20 29.55 -19.61
CA THR A 182 -2.80 29.79 -19.98
C THR A 182 -2.10 28.49 -20.39
N SER A 183 -2.45 27.36 -19.77
CA SER A 183 -1.96 26.02 -20.14
C SER A 183 -2.57 25.47 -21.42
N GLY A 184 -3.50 26.22 -22.06
CA GLY A 184 -4.08 25.87 -23.36
C GLY A 184 -5.46 25.22 -23.32
N TYR A 185 -6.02 24.97 -22.14
CA TYR A 185 -7.38 24.47 -22.02
C TYR A 185 -8.40 25.57 -22.34
N SER A 186 -9.50 25.19 -23.00
CA SER A 186 -10.47 26.17 -23.47
C SER A 186 -11.91 25.89 -23.09
N ARG A 187 -12.23 24.65 -22.74
CA ARG A 187 -13.59 24.18 -22.49
C ARG A 187 -13.67 23.31 -21.26
N ALA A 188 -14.81 23.38 -20.58
CA ALA A 188 -15.16 22.51 -19.49
C ALA A 188 -16.64 22.12 -19.52
N VAL A 189 -16.99 21.08 -18.79
CA VAL A 189 -18.37 20.67 -18.51
C VAL A 189 -18.67 21.01 -17.05
N ARG A 190 -19.65 21.87 -16.83
CA ARG A 190 -20.18 22.21 -15.51
C ARG A 190 -21.23 21.18 -15.10
N ILE A 191 -21.11 20.61 -13.91
CA ILE A 191 -22.04 19.64 -13.36
C ILE A 191 -22.67 20.24 -12.10
N TRP A 192 -23.97 20.17 -12.02
CA TRP A 192 -24.71 20.58 -10.82
C TRP A 192 -25.65 19.48 -10.34
N HIS A 193 -25.94 19.48 -9.06
CA HIS A 193 -26.98 18.63 -8.53
C HIS A 193 -28.35 19.18 -8.95
N GLY A 194 -29.05 18.42 -9.75
CA GLY A 194 -30.43 18.75 -10.08
C GLY A 194 -31.29 18.81 -8.81
N LEU A 195 -31.99 19.92 -8.60
CA LEU A 195 -33.04 20.06 -7.60
C LEU A 195 -34.33 19.30 -8.03
N GLY A 196 -34.19 18.17 -8.72
CA GLY A 196 -35.28 17.40 -9.28
C GLY A 196 -35.37 16.00 -8.70
N ASP A 197 -36.53 15.72 -8.14
CA ASP A 197 -37.13 14.43 -7.77
C ASP A 197 -36.30 13.17 -7.86
N SER A 198 -36.09 12.55 -6.71
CA SER A 198 -35.33 11.31 -6.46
C SER A 198 -35.94 10.03 -7.08
N SER A 199 -36.76 10.14 -8.12
CA SER A 199 -37.47 9.00 -8.72
C SER A 199 -37.03 8.58 -10.12
N ALA A 200 -36.10 9.30 -10.76
CA ALA A 200 -35.52 8.88 -12.05
C ALA A 200 -33.99 8.78 -11.92
N ALA A 201 -33.54 7.59 -11.68
CA ALA A 201 -32.20 7.03 -11.92
C ALA A 201 -31.09 8.03 -12.27
N ASN A 202 -30.27 8.44 -11.27
CA ASN A 202 -28.84 8.81 -11.38
C ASN A 202 -28.35 9.62 -12.61
N CYS A 203 -29.16 10.44 -13.26
CA CYS A 203 -28.70 11.30 -14.32
C CYS A 203 -28.44 12.71 -13.77
N ARG A 204 -27.19 13.17 -13.83
CA ARG A 204 -26.82 14.54 -13.46
C ARG A 204 -26.94 15.44 -14.68
N ASP A 205 -27.47 16.64 -14.51
CA ASP A 205 -27.49 17.64 -15.57
C ASP A 205 -26.16 18.38 -15.64
N ALA A 206 -25.73 18.65 -16.85
CA ALA A 206 -24.46 19.31 -17.13
C ALA A 206 -24.56 20.16 -18.40
N GLU A 207 -23.67 21.13 -18.51
CA GLU A 207 -23.56 22.03 -19.65
C GLU A 207 -22.11 22.26 -20.02
N THR A 208 -21.85 22.32 -21.34
CA THR A 208 -20.52 22.68 -21.84
C THR A 208 -20.34 24.19 -21.79
N CYS A 209 -19.26 24.66 -21.18
CA CYS A 209 -18.91 26.06 -21.12
C CYS A 209 -17.49 26.34 -21.65
N SER A 210 -17.26 27.57 -22.07
CA SER A 210 -15.91 28.09 -22.29
C SER A 210 -15.28 28.47 -20.96
N LEU A 211 -13.99 28.15 -20.75
CA LEU A 211 -13.27 28.61 -19.56
C LEU A 211 -13.22 30.14 -19.48
N LYS A 212 -13.14 30.83 -20.63
CA LYS A 212 -13.16 32.30 -20.67
C LYS A 212 -14.49 32.87 -20.17
N ASP A 213 -15.60 32.23 -20.52
CA ASP A 213 -16.93 32.66 -20.06
C ASP A 213 -17.12 32.36 -18.58
N ALA A 214 -16.57 31.25 -18.10
CA ALA A 214 -16.57 30.89 -16.68
C ALA A 214 -15.74 31.87 -15.83
N ILE A 215 -14.63 32.38 -16.36
CA ILE A 215 -13.84 33.43 -15.70
C ILE A 215 -14.60 34.76 -15.71
N ALA A 216 -15.20 35.16 -16.84
CA ALA A 216 -15.86 36.47 -16.99
C ALA A 216 -17.14 36.58 -16.16
N ASN A 217 -17.93 35.51 -16.08
CA ASN A 217 -19.26 35.52 -15.47
C ASN A 217 -19.28 34.85 -14.06
N GLY A 218 -18.14 34.24 -13.65
CA GLY A 218 -18.09 33.39 -12.47
C GLY A 218 -18.75 32.03 -12.68
N LEU A 219 -18.51 31.10 -11.75
CA LEU A 219 -19.25 29.84 -11.68
C LEU A 219 -20.47 30.03 -10.76
N PRO A 220 -21.67 29.56 -11.14
CA PRO A 220 -22.81 29.56 -10.24
C PRO A 220 -22.53 28.72 -8.99
N ASP A 221 -23.06 29.16 -7.83
CA ASP A 221 -22.91 28.43 -6.55
C ASP A 221 -23.49 27.01 -6.57
N SER A 222 -24.35 26.72 -7.54
CA SER A 222 -24.94 25.40 -7.75
C SER A 222 -24.04 24.41 -8.47
N VAL A 223 -22.91 24.85 -9.02
CA VAL A 223 -21.93 23.97 -9.68
C VAL A 223 -21.14 23.20 -8.62
N THR A 224 -21.26 21.89 -8.65
CA THR A 224 -20.58 21.01 -7.68
C THR A 224 -19.28 20.44 -8.22
N GLU A 225 -19.13 20.30 -9.53
CA GLU A 225 -17.98 19.72 -10.18
C GLU A 225 -17.76 20.37 -11.54
N LEU A 226 -16.49 20.54 -11.91
CA LEU A 226 -16.08 21.05 -13.21
C LEU A 226 -15.14 20.04 -13.86
N LEU A 227 -15.51 19.55 -15.06
CA LEU A 227 -14.64 18.66 -15.84
C LEU A 227 -13.96 19.47 -16.95
N VAL A 228 -12.65 19.63 -16.89
CA VAL A 228 -11.85 20.33 -17.91
C VAL A 228 -11.58 19.40 -19.06
N ILE A 229 -12.02 19.73 -20.26
CA ILE A 229 -11.84 18.91 -21.48
C ILE A 229 -10.42 19.10 -22.00
N VAL A 230 -9.66 17.99 -22.03
CA VAL A 230 -8.30 17.95 -22.58
C VAL A 230 -8.34 17.75 -24.09
N ASP A 231 -9.07 16.73 -24.55
CA ASP A 231 -9.17 16.43 -25.98
C ASP A 231 -10.54 15.82 -26.36
N ARG A 232 -10.87 15.92 -27.65
CA ARG A 232 -12.04 15.33 -28.27
C ARG A 232 -11.58 14.39 -29.36
N LEU A 233 -11.82 13.11 -29.20
CA LEU A 233 -11.19 12.05 -29.95
C LEU A 233 -12.23 11.16 -30.61
N VAL A 234 -11.77 10.36 -31.59
CA VAL A 234 -12.61 9.39 -32.30
C VAL A 234 -11.91 8.03 -32.26
N ALA A 235 -12.59 7.03 -31.74
CA ALA A 235 -12.09 5.67 -31.66
C ALA A 235 -11.75 5.12 -33.07
N GLY A 236 -10.65 4.41 -33.18
CA GLY A 236 -10.15 3.85 -34.43
C GLY A 236 -9.50 4.86 -35.41
N ARG A 237 -9.61 6.17 -35.14
CA ARG A 237 -8.97 7.22 -35.94
C ARG A 237 -7.86 7.98 -35.26
N THR A 238 -7.80 7.89 -33.93
CA THR A 238 -6.78 8.54 -33.10
C THR A 238 -5.61 7.59 -32.90
N THR A 239 -4.38 8.11 -33.06
CA THR A 239 -3.17 7.32 -32.84
C THR A 239 -2.99 7.02 -31.34
N ALA A 240 -2.37 5.87 -31.01
CA ALA A 240 -2.11 5.49 -29.62
C ALA A 240 -1.24 6.53 -28.88
N GLU A 241 -0.31 7.16 -29.59
CA GLU A 241 0.55 8.23 -29.03
C GLU A 241 -0.28 9.41 -28.53
N ARG A 242 -1.20 9.92 -29.37
CA ARG A 242 -2.09 11.04 -29.01
C ARG A 242 -3.03 10.67 -27.86
N LEU A 243 -3.53 9.42 -27.83
CA LEU A 243 -4.33 8.93 -26.71
C LEU A 243 -3.53 8.96 -25.40
N THR A 244 -2.28 8.48 -25.45
CA THR A 244 -1.39 8.45 -24.29
C THR A 244 -1.10 9.87 -23.80
N GLU A 245 -0.73 10.80 -24.70
CA GLU A 245 -0.48 12.20 -24.36
C GLU A 245 -1.69 12.86 -23.69
N SER A 246 -2.90 12.62 -24.23
CA SER A 246 -4.14 13.19 -23.66
C SER A 246 -4.47 12.62 -22.28
N VAL A 247 -4.28 11.31 -22.09
CA VAL A 247 -4.52 10.65 -20.80
C VAL A 247 -3.46 11.06 -19.75
N GLU A 248 -2.19 11.15 -20.14
CA GLU A 248 -1.11 11.63 -19.27
C GLU A 248 -1.34 13.09 -18.84
N ALA A 249 -1.80 13.95 -19.76
CA ALA A 249 -2.18 15.31 -19.41
C ALA A 249 -3.33 15.35 -18.41
N CYS A 250 -4.36 14.50 -18.57
CA CYS A 250 -5.44 14.38 -17.58
C CYS A 250 -4.94 13.98 -16.20
N PHE A 251 -4.11 12.96 -16.11
CA PHE A 251 -3.59 12.51 -14.82
C PHE A 251 -2.66 13.55 -14.16
N ARG A 252 -1.85 14.24 -14.96
CA ARG A 252 -0.94 15.28 -14.47
C ARG A 252 -1.70 16.48 -13.90
N ASP A 253 -2.68 16.99 -14.65
CA ASP A 253 -3.35 18.24 -14.32
C ASP A 253 -4.64 18.02 -13.48
N GLY A 254 -5.15 16.77 -13.45
CA GLY A 254 -6.31 16.32 -12.67
C GLY A 254 -5.98 15.64 -11.34
N ASP A 255 -4.80 15.89 -10.77
CA ASP A 255 -4.38 15.29 -9.49
C ASP A 255 -4.50 13.76 -9.47
N GLY A 256 -4.04 13.12 -10.55
CA GLY A 256 -4.08 11.66 -10.72
C GLY A 256 -5.45 11.11 -11.12
N ARG A 257 -6.37 11.95 -11.60
CA ARG A 257 -7.70 11.55 -12.07
C ARG A 257 -7.90 11.86 -13.54
N CYS A 258 -8.61 10.96 -14.21
CA CYS A 258 -9.01 11.10 -15.60
C CYS A 258 -10.47 10.68 -15.74
N VAL A 259 -11.22 11.38 -16.55
CA VAL A 259 -12.63 11.11 -16.86
C VAL A 259 -12.78 10.98 -18.37
N VAL A 260 -13.46 9.94 -18.79
CA VAL A 260 -13.83 9.74 -20.18
C VAL A 260 -15.34 9.89 -20.33
N LEU A 261 -15.73 10.77 -21.24
CA LEU A 261 -17.13 11.03 -21.60
C LEU A 261 -17.36 10.43 -22.98
N SER A 262 -18.31 9.51 -23.09
CA SER A 262 -18.75 8.92 -24.37
C SER A 262 -20.26 8.97 -24.49
N PRO A 263 -20.84 9.07 -25.71
CA PRO A 263 -22.28 8.99 -25.89
C PRO A 263 -22.83 7.71 -25.27
N ALA A 264 -23.91 7.81 -24.49
CA ALA A 264 -24.51 6.64 -23.87
C ALA A 264 -25.18 5.76 -24.90
N ASP A 265 -24.88 4.47 -24.90
CA ASP A 265 -25.63 3.47 -25.66
C ASP A 265 -26.85 3.04 -24.84
N PRO A 266 -28.07 3.28 -25.34
CA PRO A 266 -29.29 2.92 -24.63
C PRO A 266 -29.46 1.41 -24.49
N SER A 267 -28.73 0.60 -25.24
CA SER A 267 -28.82 -0.87 -25.23
C SER A 267 -27.85 -1.54 -24.22
N CYS A 268 -26.95 -0.80 -23.60
CA CYS A 268 -25.96 -1.35 -22.69
C CYS A 268 -26.44 -1.31 -21.24
N GLU A 269 -26.85 -2.45 -20.71
CA GLU A 269 -27.33 -2.65 -19.34
C GLU A 269 -26.23 -2.86 -18.28
N SER A 270 -24.96 -2.69 -18.58
CA SER A 270 -23.87 -2.86 -17.60
C SER A 270 -23.82 -1.69 -16.61
N GLU A 271 -24.71 -1.72 -15.63
CA GLU A 271 -25.04 -0.59 -14.71
C GLU A 271 -24.00 -0.33 -13.60
N LEU A 272 -23.03 -1.20 -13.35
CA LEU A 272 -22.29 -1.19 -12.08
C LEU A 272 -21.08 -0.24 -12.02
N GLN A 273 -20.62 0.33 -13.14
CA GLN A 273 -19.39 1.16 -13.13
C GLN A 273 -19.49 2.49 -13.89
N ARG A 274 -20.64 2.81 -14.50
CA ARG A 274 -20.76 3.95 -15.38
C ARG A 274 -21.86 4.90 -14.90
N GLN A 275 -21.47 6.11 -14.56
CA GLN A 275 -22.41 7.17 -14.24
C GLN A 275 -22.97 7.76 -15.55
N ARG A 276 -24.26 8.07 -15.59
CA ARG A 276 -24.90 8.75 -16.72
C ARG A 276 -25.02 10.23 -16.40
N ILE A 277 -24.76 11.06 -17.41
CA ILE A 277 -24.81 12.52 -17.31
C ILE A 277 -25.49 13.07 -18.55
N SER A 278 -26.36 14.06 -18.39
CA SER A 278 -26.99 14.79 -19.51
C SER A 278 -26.18 16.06 -19.79
N ILE A 279 -25.43 16.09 -20.89
CA ILE A 279 -24.66 17.27 -21.30
C ILE A 279 -25.37 17.93 -22.47
N ASP A 280 -25.79 19.18 -22.30
CA ASP A 280 -26.51 19.96 -23.31
C ASP A 280 -27.75 19.22 -23.87
N GLY A 281 -28.46 18.46 -23.01
CA GLY A 281 -29.64 17.67 -23.36
C GLY A 281 -29.32 16.33 -24.08
N GLN A 282 -28.07 15.98 -24.25
CA GLN A 282 -27.63 14.70 -24.80
C GLN A 282 -27.11 13.81 -23.68
N LEU A 283 -27.49 12.52 -23.68
CA LEU A 283 -27.08 11.55 -22.68
C LEU A 283 -25.66 11.05 -22.96
N TRP A 284 -24.81 11.20 -21.97
CA TRP A 284 -23.42 10.73 -21.97
C TRP A 284 -23.18 9.74 -20.86
N GLN A 285 -22.20 8.88 -21.08
CA GLN A 285 -21.65 7.95 -20.13
C GLN A 285 -20.33 8.50 -19.61
N LEU A 286 -20.18 8.52 -18.28
CA LEU A 286 -19.00 9.00 -17.59
C LEU A 286 -18.28 7.82 -16.98
N GLU A 287 -17.02 7.61 -17.36
CA GLU A 287 -16.14 6.59 -16.82
C GLU A 287 -14.96 7.28 -16.12
N GLN A 288 -14.74 6.98 -14.83
CA GLN A 288 -13.70 7.60 -14.03
C GLN A 288 -12.50 6.66 -13.86
N PHE A 289 -11.31 7.20 -14.00
CA PHE A 289 -10.05 6.53 -13.81
C PHE A 289 -9.20 7.30 -12.80
N SER A 290 -8.51 6.59 -11.92
CA SER A 290 -7.64 7.20 -10.91
C SER A 290 -6.33 6.44 -10.78
N GLN A 291 -5.21 7.15 -10.73
CA GLN A 291 -3.91 6.59 -10.36
C GLN A 291 -3.82 6.29 -8.88
N ARG A 292 -4.73 6.86 -8.09
CA ARG A 292 -4.85 6.61 -6.66
C ARG A 292 -5.81 5.45 -6.42
N ARG A 293 -5.73 4.84 -5.25
CA ARG A 293 -6.72 3.84 -4.81
C ARG A 293 -8.02 4.53 -4.44
N GLU A 294 -8.80 4.84 -5.43
CA GLU A 294 -10.09 5.52 -5.32
C GLU A 294 -11.14 4.68 -6.05
N CYS A 295 -12.28 4.48 -5.42
CA CYS A 295 -13.37 3.70 -6.02
C CYS A 295 -13.98 4.46 -7.19
N SER A 296 -14.00 3.88 -8.37
CA SER A 296 -14.61 4.46 -9.56
C SER A 296 -16.12 4.67 -9.46
N GLY A 297 -16.79 3.88 -8.57
CA GLY A 297 -18.24 3.97 -8.40
C GLY A 297 -18.70 5.06 -7.43
N CYS A 298 -18.00 5.25 -6.31
CA CYS A 298 -18.44 6.18 -5.24
C CYS A 298 -17.39 7.20 -4.80
N GLY A 299 -16.18 7.20 -5.38
CA GLY A 299 -15.12 8.16 -5.06
C GLY A 299 -14.43 7.92 -3.71
N THR A 300 -14.77 6.85 -2.98
CA THR A 300 -14.13 6.55 -1.69
C THR A 300 -12.65 6.23 -1.87
N ARG A 301 -11.80 6.88 -1.08
CA ARG A 301 -10.35 6.68 -1.11
C ARG A 301 -9.92 5.59 -0.13
N PHE A 302 -8.96 4.80 -0.56
CA PHE A 302 -8.40 3.71 0.24
C PHE A 302 -6.89 3.91 0.41
N ALA A 303 -6.41 3.57 1.60
CA ALA A 303 -4.97 3.51 1.86
C ALA A 303 -4.32 2.39 1.03
N GLU A 304 -3.02 2.51 0.80
CA GLU A 304 -2.28 1.44 0.16
C GLU A 304 -2.31 0.18 1.03
N PRO A 305 -2.63 -1.00 0.47
CA PRO A 305 -2.66 -2.24 1.23
C PRO A 305 -1.29 -2.54 1.83
N ASP A 306 -1.25 -2.56 3.16
CA ASP A 306 -0.09 -2.92 3.94
C ASP A 306 -0.48 -4.03 4.93
N ALA A 307 0.48 -4.87 5.28
CA ALA A 307 0.29 -5.91 6.29
C ALA A 307 -0.16 -5.35 7.65
N ALA A 308 0.18 -4.09 7.95
CA ALA A 308 -0.25 -3.39 9.15
C ALA A 308 -1.77 -3.10 9.16
N LEU A 309 -2.38 -2.79 7.99
CA LEU A 309 -3.83 -2.58 7.85
C LEU A 309 -4.64 -3.85 8.18
N LEU A 310 -4.05 -5.02 7.92
CA LEU A 310 -4.68 -6.31 8.18
C LEU A 310 -4.38 -6.84 9.61
N SER A 311 -3.76 -6.03 10.47
CA SER A 311 -3.40 -6.39 11.83
C SER A 311 -4.29 -5.68 12.86
N PHE A 312 -5.05 -6.45 13.62
CA PHE A 312 -5.81 -5.91 14.76
C PHE A 312 -4.92 -5.35 15.89
N ARG A 313 -3.61 -5.57 15.83
CA ARG A 313 -2.61 -5.03 16.79
C ARG A 313 -2.01 -3.69 16.31
N SER A 314 -2.19 -3.34 15.05
CA SER A 314 -1.71 -2.08 14.49
C SER A 314 -2.76 -0.98 14.68
N PRO A 315 -2.38 0.26 14.97
CA PRO A 315 -3.31 1.39 15.03
C PRO A 315 -4.12 1.56 13.73
N HIS A 316 -3.56 1.18 12.58
CA HIS A 316 -4.21 1.30 11.27
C HIS A 316 -5.24 0.21 10.99
N GLY A 317 -5.07 -0.99 11.57
CA GLY A 317 -5.96 -2.14 11.36
C GLY A 317 -6.79 -2.52 12.58
N ALA A 318 -6.60 -1.83 13.70
CA ALA A 318 -7.35 -2.09 14.93
C ALA A 318 -8.80 -1.60 14.80
N CYS A 319 -9.71 -2.32 15.44
CA CYS A 319 -11.09 -1.86 15.57
C CYS A 319 -11.12 -0.51 16.31
N PRO A 320 -11.84 0.51 15.81
CA PRO A 320 -11.93 1.82 16.46
C PRO A 320 -12.54 1.76 17.86
N ASP A 321 -13.47 0.81 18.11
CA ASP A 321 -14.18 0.73 19.39
C ASP A 321 -13.33 0.08 20.49
N CYS A 322 -12.58 -0.98 20.16
CA CYS A 322 -11.82 -1.74 21.15
C CYS A 322 -10.30 -1.63 21.00
N ALA A 323 -9.80 -0.84 20.04
CA ALA A 323 -8.37 -0.68 19.73
C ALA A 323 -7.62 -2.02 19.65
N GLY A 324 -8.28 -3.06 19.11
CA GLY A 324 -7.75 -4.41 18.99
C GLY A 324 -7.77 -5.22 20.30
N SER A 325 -8.42 -4.75 21.37
CA SER A 325 -8.54 -5.50 22.62
C SER A 325 -9.52 -6.69 22.52
N GLY A 326 -10.50 -6.62 21.62
CA GLY A 326 -11.56 -7.63 21.47
C GLY A 326 -12.66 -7.53 22.53
N SER A 327 -12.60 -6.54 23.41
CA SER A 327 -13.64 -6.22 24.40
C SER A 327 -13.79 -4.71 24.49
N VAL A 328 -15.02 -4.25 24.60
CA VAL A 328 -15.37 -2.85 24.87
C VAL A 328 -15.83 -2.80 26.33
N ASP A 329 -15.20 -1.97 27.14
CA ASP A 329 -15.69 -1.71 28.49
C ASP A 329 -17.00 -0.90 28.39
N GLU A 330 -18.07 -1.37 29.00
CA GLU A 330 -19.40 -0.74 28.96
C GLU A 330 -19.47 0.64 29.67
N GLU A 331 -18.33 1.12 30.20
CA GLU A 331 -18.21 2.38 30.96
C GLU A 331 -17.37 3.44 30.20
N ARG A 332 -17.69 3.72 28.91
CA ARG A 332 -17.22 4.95 28.28
C ARG A 332 -18.28 5.60 27.41
#